data_f073118e13e8468d6c8989640079c6ad
#
_entry.id   f073118e13e8468d6c8989640079c6ad
#
_cell.length_a   1.000
_cell.length_b   1.000
_cell.length_c   1.000
_cell.angle_alpha   90.00
_cell.angle_beta   90.00
_cell.angle_gamma   90.00
#
_symmetry.space_group_name_H-M   'P 1'
#
loop_
_entity.id
_entity.type
_entity.pdbx_description
1 polymer ?
#
loop_
_entity_poly.entity_id
_entity_poly.type
_entity_poly.pdbx_seq_one_letter_code
_entity_poly.pdbx_strand_id
1 'polypeptide(L)'
;MSGLWMRSVIFGLTLQLLVGAAGAWAGPPTDTVRQAIEKTLDMLKNPAYQGEVRRQKVKAIVDPHFDYQEMAKRSLGPVWGKLSAAQRQEFVALFSQLLEASYADKIEKYAQRVRIDYTGEILSGDNAEVRTAVVKANDRIPLNYRLLNEGGTWKVYDVIIEGVSLVSNYRSQFSRIIHESSYAELVKRLKTKVSELTRPG
;
A
#
# COMPACT_ATOMS: atom_id res chain seq x y z
N MET A 1 -81.95 -24.12 10.70
CA MET A 1 -81.13 -23.99 11.88
C MET A 1 -79.70 -24.24 11.37
N SER A 2 -79.12 -23.26 10.89
CA SER A 2 -77.95 -22.51 11.23
C SER A 2 -76.67 -23.39 11.40
N GLY A 3 -75.84 -23.48 10.36
CA GLY A 3 -74.55 -24.08 10.38
C GLY A 3 -73.52 -23.06 9.76
N LEU A 4 -72.71 -22.50 10.65
CA LEU A 4 -71.76 -21.40 10.41
C LEU A 4 -70.53 -21.92 9.68
N TRP A 5 -70.24 -21.39 8.50
CA TRP A 5 -69.01 -21.68 7.71
C TRP A 5 -67.88 -20.76 8.13
N MET A 6 -66.88 -21.30 8.80
CA MET A 6 -65.69 -20.59 9.19
C MET A 6 -64.62 -20.77 8.09
N ARG A 7 -64.41 -19.76 7.27
CA ARG A 7 -63.35 -19.68 6.25
C ARG A 7 -62.05 -19.29 6.92
N SER A 8 -61.15 -20.25 7.03
CA SER A 8 -59.74 -19.99 7.43
C SER A 8 -58.99 -19.33 6.27
N VAL A 9 -58.62 -18.07 6.42
CA VAL A 9 -57.73 -17.38 5.50
C VAL A 9 -56.31 -17.63 5.98
N ILE A 10 -55.57 -18.49 5.25
CA ILE A 10 -54.15 -18.71 5.47
C ILE A 10 -53.41 -17.56 4.76
N PHE A 11 -52.94 -16.60 5.56
CA PHE A 11 -52.01 -15.56 5.07
C PHE A 11 -50.60 -16.16 4.92
N GLY A 12 -50.25 -16.56 3.71
CA GLY A 12 -48.90 -16.99 3.35
C GLY A 12 -47.95 -15.78 3.34
N LEU A 13 -47.17 -15.63 4.41
CA LEU A 13 -46.08 -14.61 4.48
C LEU A 13 -44.90 -15.16 3.68
N THR A 14 -44.80 -14.77 2.40
CA THR A 14 -43.61 -15.00 1.60
C THR A 14 -42.51 -14.05 2.04
N LEU A 15 -41.61 -14.52 2.88
CA LEU A 15 -40.36 -13.83 3.23
C LEU A 15 -39.45 -13.83 1.98
N GLN A 16 -39.52 -12.77 1.20
CA GLN A 16 -38.53 -12.52 0.13
C GLN A 16 -37.20 -12.13 0.79
N LEU A 17 -36.27 -13.11 0.82
CA LEU A 17 -34.86 -12.84 1.09
C LEU A 17 -34.31 -12.01 -0.09
N LEU A 18 -34.28 -10.68 0.10
CA LEU A 18 -33.47 -9.77 -0.71
C LEU A 18 -32.00 -10.14 -0.43
N VAL A 19 -31.45 -11.08 -1.22
CA VAL A 19 -30.02 -11.23 -1.36
C VAL A 19 -29.53 -9.99 -2.11
N GLY A 20 -29.26 -8.92 -1.34
CA GLY A 20 -28.56 -7.76 -1.84
C GLY A 20 -27.19 -8.24 -2.34
N ALA A 21 -26.98 -8.23 -3.65
CA ALA A 21 -25.65 -8.26 -4.22
C ALA A 21 -24.87 -7.12 -3.56
N ALA A 22 -24.02 -7.44 -2.57
CA ALA A 22 -23.04 -6.53 -2.04
C ALA A 22 -22.08 -6.27 -3.20
N GLY A 23 -22.40 -5.28 -4.03
CA GLY A 23 -21.43 -4.65 -4.88
C GLY A 23 -20.28 -4.25 -3.96
N ALA A 24 -19.08 -4.70 -4.23
CA ALA A 24 -17.90 -4.33 -3.47
C ALA A 24 -17.71 -2.81 -3.62
N TRP A 25 -18.34 -2.06 -2.72
CA TRP A 25 -18.14 -0.62 -2.62
C TRP A 25 -16.69 -0.46 -2.16
N ALA A 26 -15.88 0.18 -3.01
CA ALA A 26 -14.56 0.61 -2.61
C ALA A 26 -14.72 1.51 -1.38
N GLY A 27 -14.07 1.13 -0.28
CA GLY A 27 -14.09 1.92 0.96
C GLY A 27 -12.99 3.00 0.93
N PRO A 28 -12.92 3.83 1.99
CA PRO A 28 -11.90 4.87 2.10
C PRO A 28 -10.45 4.40 1.90
N PRO A 29 -10.04 3.20 2.33
CA PRO A 29 -8.70 2.67 2.01
C PRO A 29 -8.47 2.50 0.51
N THR A 30 -9.43 1.91 -0.20
CA THR A 30 -9.34 1.74 -1.66
C THR A 30 -9.31 3.09 -2.37
N ASP A 31 -10.09 4.06 -1.93
CA ASP A 31 -10.09 5.41 -2.51
C ASP A 31 -8.74 6.10 -2.30
N THR A 32 -8.11 5.93 -1.14
CA THR A 32 -6.76 6.43 -0.85
C THR A 32 -5.74 5.87 -1.84
N VAL A 33 -5.72 4.55 -2.01
CA VAL A 33 -4.82 3.87 -2.96
C VAL A 33 -5.12 4.28 -4.40
N ARG A 34 -6.40 4.34 -4.77
CA ARG A 34 -6.84 4.74 -6.11
C ARG A 34 -6.36 6.14 -6.47
N GLN A 35 -6.59 7.12 -5.60
CA GLN A 35 -6.18 8.50 -5.82
C GLN A 35 -4.66 8.63 -6.01
N ALA A 36 -3.87 7.93 -5.17
CA ALA A 36 -2.42 7.93 -5.30
C ALA A 36 -1.97 7.35 -6.65
N ILE A 37 -2.55 6.21 -7.04
CA ILE A 37 -2.21 5.52 -8.31
C ILE A 37 -2.62 6.38 -9.51
N GLU A 38 -3.86 6.84 -9.58
CA GLU A 38 -4.39 7.59 -10.73
C GLU A 38 -3.59 8.87 -10.95
N LYS A 39 -3.37 9.67 -9.89
CA LYS A 39 -2.55 10.88 -9.97
C LYS A 39 -1.11 10.59 -10.42
N THR A 40 -0.53 9.49 -9.94
CA THR A 40 0.82 9.06 -10.34
C THR A 40 0.86 8.67 -11.81
N LEU A 41 -0.10 7.85 -12.28
CA LEU A 41 -0.16 7.44 -13.68
C LEU A 41 -0.39 8.62 -14.61
N ASP A 42 -1.23 9.59 -14.25
CA ASP A 42 -1.47 10.79 -15.04
C ASP A 42 -0.23 11.69 -15.10
N MET A 43 0.49 11.83 -13.97
CA MET A 43 1.77 12.54 -13.93
C MET A 43 2.82 11.90 -14.83
N LEU A 44 2.92 10.57 -14.83
CA LEU A 44 3.88 9.83 -15.64
C LEU A 44 3.58 9.87 -17.14
N LYS A 45 2.31 10.05 -17.53
CA LYS A 45 1.90 10.24 -18.94
C LYS A 45 2.16 11.66 -19.45
N ASN A 46 2.38 12.64 -18.57
CA ASN A 46 2.54 14.03 -18.97
C ASN A 46 3.92 14.27 -19.59
N PRO A 47 4.02 14.60 -20.89
CA PRO A 47 5.31 14.79 -21.57
C PRO A 47 6.06 16.06 -21.13
N ALA A 48 5.38 16.99 -20.46
CA ALA A 48 5.99 18.23 -19.98
C ALA A 48 6.97 17.99 -18.82
N TYR A 49 6.91 16.82 -18.17
CA TYR A 49 7.77 16.49 -17.04
C TYR A 49 8.64 15.27 -17.39
N GLN A 50 9.96 15.43 -17.21
CA GLN A 50 10.95 14.38 -17.47
C GLN A 50 12.03 14.40 -16.38
N GLY A 51 12.78 13.30 -16.27
CA GLY A 51 13.90 13.17 -15.37
C GLY A 51 13.58 13.53 -13.92
N GLU A 52 14.45 14.31 -13.29
CA GLU A 52 14.34 14.67 -11.87
C GLU A 52 13.04 15.44 -11.53
N VAL A 53 12.61 16.34 -12.41
CA VAL A 53 11.35 17.10 -12.20
C VAL A 53 10.14 16.16 -12.11
N ARG A 54 10.09 15.13 -12.97
CA ARG A 54 9.05 14.11 -12.93
C ARG A 54 9.11 13.32 -11.63
N ARG A 55 10.30 12.87 -11.22
CA ARG A 55 10.50 12.12 -9.96
C ARG A 55 10.01 12.92 -8.75
N GLN A 56 10.38 14.18 -8.63
CA GLN A 56 9.94 15.04 -7.53
C GLN A 56 8.41 15.23 -7.51
N LYS A 57 7.78 15.38 -8.68
CA LYS A 57 6.32 15.49 -8.76
C LYS A 57 5.62 14.18 -8.38
N VAL A 58 6.11 13.04 -8.82
CA VAL A 58 5.60 11.72 -8.41
C VAL A 58 5.77 11.55 -6.90
N LYS A 59 6.93 11.88 -6.36
CA LYS A 59 7.18 11.85 -4.91
C LYS A 59 6.17 12.70 -4.14
N ALA A 60 5.93 13.93 -4.56
CA ALA A 60 4.97 14.83 -3.93
C ALA A 60 3.52 14.28 -3.95
N ILE A 61 3.18 13.45 -4.93
CA ILE A 61 1.88 12.76 -5.01
C ILE A 61 1.85 11.55 -4.07
N VAL A 62 2.94 10.77 -4.01
CA VAL A 62 2.98 9.49 -3.31
C VAL A 62 3.17 9.67 -1.80
N ASP A 63 4.12 10.51 -1.38
CA ASP A 63 4.53 10.66 0.02
C ASP A 63 3.36 10.91 1.01
N PRO A 64 2.36 11.76 0.70
CA PRO A 64 1.24 11.97 1.62
C PRO A 64 0.41 10.72 1.92
N HIS A 65 0.48 9.71 1.04
CA HIS A 65 -0.29 8.47 1.18
C HIS A 65 0.47 7.35 1.90
N PHE A 66 1.78 7.55 2.19
CA PHE A 66 2.62 6.56 2.85
C PHE A 66 2.98 6.95 4.28
N ASP A 67 3.01 5.97 5.16
CA ASP A 67 3.55 6.09 6.51
C ASP A 67 4.95 5.48 6.56
N TYR A 68 5.94 6.25 6.15
CA TYR A 68 7.34 5.81 6.19
C TYR A 68 7.85 5.54 7.62
N GLN A 69 7.27 6.17 8.63
CA GLN A 69 7.64 5.93 10.04
C GLN A 69 7.18 4.53 10.49
N GLU A 70 5.95 4.16 10.21
CA GLU A 70 5.44 2.83 10.53
C GLU A 70 6.12 1.74 9.68
N MET A 71 6.42 2.01 8.40
CA MET A 71 7.24 1.13 7.56
C MET A 71 8.61 0.89 8.17
N ALA A 72 9.31 1.95 8.57
CA ALA A 72 10.64 1.89 9.21
C ALA A 72 10.60 1.14 10.54
N LYS A 73 9.62 1.46 11.39
CA LYS A 73 9.41 0.80 12.68
C LYS A 73 9.21 -0.71 12.51
N ARG A 74 8.36 -1.12 11.59
CA ARG A 74 8.10 -2.55 11.31
C ARG A 74 9.31 -3.25 10.70
N SER A 75 10.07 -2.57 9.85
CA SER A 75 11.27 -3.14 9.23
C SER A 75 12.43 -3.32 10.20
N LEU A 76 12.54 -2.50 11.26
CA LEU A 76 13.54 -2.68 12.32
C LEU A 76 13.07 -3.61 13.45
N GLY A 77 11.75 -3.79 13.60
CA GLY A 77 11.16 -4.62 14.65
C GLY A 77 11.60 -4.19 16.05
N PRO A 78 12.06 -5.13 16.93
CA PRO A 78 12.42 -4.80 18.33
C PRO A 78 13.54 -3.78 18.47
N VAL A 79 14.39 -3.62 17.46
CA VAL A 79 15.51 -2.65 17.49
C VAL A 79 14.98 -1.22 17.53
N TRP A 80 13.85 -0.94 16.88
CA TRP A 80 13.23 0.38 16.90
C TRP A 80 13.01 0.95 18.30
N GLY A 81 12.58 0.13 19.25
CA GLY A 81 12.36 0.54 20.65
C GLY A 81 13.61 1.00 21.37
N LYS A 82 14.80 0.56 20.91
CA LYS A 82 16.10 0.87 21.52
C LYS A 82 16.76 2.13 20.93
N LEU A 83 16.21 2.69 19.85
CA LEU A 83 16.79 3.84 19.17
C LEU A 83 16.34 5.16 19.81
N SER A 84 17.24 6.15 19.82
CA SER A 84 16.90 7.52 20.14
C SER A 84 15.97 8.14 19.08
N ALA A 85 15.31 9.27 19.41
CA ALA A 85 14.47 9.99 18.45
C ALA A 85 15.26 10.41 17.20
N ALA A 86 16.49 10.90 17.36
CA ALA A 86 17.35 11.27 16.25
C ALA A 86 17.70 10.09 15.34
N GLN A 87 18.04 8.94 15.92
CA GLN A 87 18.30 7.71 15.16
C GLN A 87 17.08 7.22 14.39
N ARG A 88 15.89 7.31 14.99
CA ARG A 88 14.63 6.97 14.29
C ARG A 88 14.37 7.88 13.12
N GLN A 89 14.52 9.20 13.28
CA GLN A 89 14.36 10.18 12.21
C GLN A 89 15.36 9.95 11.07
N GLU A 90 16.66 9.73 11.40
CA GLU A 90 17.69 9.41 10.41
C GLU A 90 17.33 8.14 9.63
N PHE A 91 16.92 7.09 10.34
CA PHE A 91 16.56 5.82 9.70
C PHE A 91 15.34 5.96 8.78
N VAL A 92 14.28 6.66 9.21
CA VAL A 92 13.09 6.92 8.38
C VAL A 92 13.48 7.64 7.10
N ALA A 93 14.31 8.69 7.19
CA ALA A 93 14.78 9.43 6.03
C ALA A 93 15.60 8.56 5.06
N LEU A 94 16.53 7.74 5.58
CA LEU A 94 17.33 6.84 4.76
C LEU A 94 16.49 5.72 4.13
N PHE A 95 15.53 5.17 4.87
CA PHE A 95 14.70 4.10 4.36
C PHE A 95 13.73 4.59 3.29
N SER A 96 13.12 5.78 3.46
CA SER A 96 12.28 6.38 2.42
C SER A 96 13.08 6.66 1.14
N GLN A 97 14.30 7.21 1.25
CA GLN A 97 15.20 7.43 0.11
C GLN A 97 15.58 6.13 -0.59
N LEU A 98 15.86 5.06 0.19
CA LEU A 98 16.14 3.74 -0.38
C LEU A 98 14.96 3.20 -1.19
N LEU A 99 13.75 3.30 -0.64
CA LEU A 99 12.54 2.85 -1.33
C LEU A 99 12.32 3.65 -2.62
N GLU A 100 12.40 4.97 -2.54
CA GLU A 100 12.30 5.85 -3.70
C GLU A 100 13.31 5.46 -4.79
N ALA A 101 14.60 5.42 -4.47
CA ALA A 101 15.66 5.09 -5.42
C ALA A 101 15.55 3.66 -5.99
N SER A 102 15.01 2.71 -5.23
CA SER A 102 14.86 1.32 -5.67
C SER A 102 13.66 1.10 -6.60
N TYR A 103 12.63 1.94 -6.49
CA TYR A 103 11.35 1.70 -7.16
C TYR A 103 10.95 2.77 -8.17
N ALA A 104 11.52 4.00 -8.13
CA ALA A 104 11.13 5.10 -9.02
C ALA A 104 11.23 4.72 -10.51
N ASP A 105 12.37 4.18 -10.93
CA ASP A 105 12.58 3.77 -12.34
C ASP A 105 11.68 2.60 -12.73
N LYS A 106 11.39 1.68 -11.81
CA LYS A 106 10.46 0.57 -12.05
C LYS A 106 9.05 1.09 -12.25
N ILE A 107 8.60 2.02 -11.39
CA ILE A 107 7.29 2.65 -11.51
C ILE A 107 7.18 3.36 -12.86
N GLU A 108 8.18 4.16 -13.23
CA GLU A 108 8.20 4.88 -14.50
C GLU A 108 8.15 3.93 -15.71
N LYS A 109 8.97 2.87 -15.69
CA LYS A 109 9.02 1.88 -16.77
C LYS A 109 7.71 1.07 -16.91
N TYR A 110 7.11 0.69 -15.78
CA TYR A 110 5.89 -0.13 -15.78
C TYR A 110 4.61 0.69 -15.97
N ALA A 111 4.60 1.97 -15.62
CA ALA A 111 3.41 2.83 -15.69
C ALA A 111 2.89 3.08 -17.12
N GLN A 112 3.70 2.80 -18.14
CA GLN A 112 3.28 2.97 -19.52
C GLN A 112 2.34 1.82 -19.94
N ARG A 113 1.09 2.19 -20.33
CA ARG A 113 0.09 1.26 -20.86
C ARG A 113 -0.30 0.15 -19.88
N VAL A 114 -0.44 0.50 -18.60
CA VAL A 114 -0.99 -0.40 -17.60
C VAL A 114 -2.42 -0.04 -17.26
N ARG A 115 -3.19 -1.05 -16.86
CA ARG A 115 -4.47 -0.92 -16.17
C ARG A 115 -4.32 -1.46 -14.77
N ILE A 116 -4.98 -0.82 -13.80
CA ILE A 116 -5.03 -1.31 -12.43
C ILE A 116 -6.43 -1.87 -12.17
N ASP A 117 -6.48 -3.15 -11.85
CA ASP A 117 -7.70 -3.82 -11.41
C ASP A 117 -7.74 -3.79 -9.88
N TYR A 118 -8.81 -3.25 -9.30
CA TYR A 118 -9.07 -3.31 -7.86
C TYR A 118 -9.89 -4.56 -7.60
N THR A 119 -9.32 -5.53 -6.88
CA THR A 119 -9.87 -6.87 -6.76
C THR A 119 -10.50 -7.16 -5.40
N GLY A 120 -10.33 -6.25 -4.43
CA GLY A 120 -10.97 -6.36 -3.13
C GLY A 120 -10.36 -5.47 -2.06
N GLU A 121 -11.10 -5.33 -0.96
CA GLU A 121 -10.71 -4.64 0.25
C GLU A 121 -11.04 -5.51 1.45
N ILE A 122 -10.13 -5.59 2.41
CA ILE A 122 -10.35 -6.22 3.70
C ILE A 122 -10.13 -5.18 4.77
N LEU A 123 -11.11 -4.99 5.65
CA LEU A 123 -11.04 -4.11 6.82
C LEU A 123 -10.96 -4.94 8.10
N SER A 124 -10.09 -4.52 9.02
CA SER A 124 -9.96 -5.11 10.35
C SER A 124 -9.57 -4.02 11.36
N GLY A 125 -10.57 -3.38 11.98
CA GLY A 125 -10.38 -2.22 12.85
C GLY A 125 -9.69 -1.09 12.09
N ASP A 126 -8.56 -0.60 12.62
CA ASP A 126 -7.75 0.44 12.00
C ASP A 126 -6.78 -0.08 10.91
N ASN A 127 -6.88 -1.33 10.53
CA ASN A 127 -6.06 -1.91 9.46
C ASN A 127 -6.92 -2.22 8.23
N ALA A 128 -6.33 -2.05 7.06
CA ALA A 128 -6.93 -2.46 5.80
C ALA A 128 -5.90 -3.14 4.88
N GLU A 129 -6.39 -4.02 4.01
CA GLU A 129 -5.64 -4.52 2.86
C GLU A 129 -6.44 -4.23 1.59
N VAL A 130 -5.89 -3.41 0.72
CA VAL A 130 -6.42 -3.14 -0.61
C VAL A 130 -5.71 -4.05 -1.60
N ARG A 131 -6.49 -4.88 -2.30
CA ARG A 131 -5.98 -5.82 -3.28
C ARG A 131 -6.11 -5.26 -4.68
N THR A 132 -5.01 -5.24 -5.40
CA THR A 132 -4.98 -4.79 -6.79
C THR A 132 -4.17 -5.75 -7.66
N ALA A 133 -4.29 -5.57 -8.96
CA ALA A 133 -3.38 -6.17 -9.92
C ALA A 133 -3.00 -5.16 -10.99
N VAL A 134 -1.72 -5.09 -11.30
CA VAL A 134 -1.21 -4.35 -12.46
C VAL A 134 -1.36 -5.25 -13.68
N VAL A 135 -2.13 -4.81 -14.67
CA VAL A 135 -2.38 -5.54 -15.92
C VAL A 135 -1.68 -4.84 -17.07
N LYS A 136 -0.78 -5.54 -17.75
CA LYS A 136 -0.04 -5.04 -18.90
C LYS A 136 0.06 -6.14 -19.97
N ALA A 137 -0.58 -5.93 -21.10
CA ALA A 137 -0.71 -6.95 -22.13
C ALA A 137 -1.30 -8.25 -21.55
N ASN A 138 -0.55 -9.34 -21.54
CA ASN A 138 -0.98 -10.64 -20.99
C ASN A 138 -0.50 -10.87 -19.54
N ASP A 139 0.29 -9.95 -18.98
CA ASP A 139 0.80 -10.07 -17.62
C ASP A 139 -0.19 -9.49 -16.61
N ARG A 140 -0.34 -10.19 -15.49
CA ARG A 140 -1.16 -9.77 -14.35
C ARG A 140 -0.34 -9.94 -13.07
N ILE A 141 0.15 -8.81 -12.55
CA ILE A 141 1.02 -8.77 -11.37
C ILE A 141 0.18 -8.37 -10.16
N PRO A 142 -0.04 -9.25 -9.16
CA PRO A 142 -0.68 -8.88 -7.91
C PRO A 142 0.14 -7.83 -7.17
N LEU A 143 -0.52 -6.74 -6.77
CA LEU A 143 0.07 -5.63 -6.04
C LEU A 143 -0.91 -5.16 -4.97
N ASN A 144 -0.67 -5.56 -3.72
CA ASN A 144 -1.56 -5.24 -2.62
C ASN A 144 -0.93 -4.20 -1.69
N TYR A 145 -1.78 -3.46 -0.99
CA TYR A 145 -1.37 -2.39 -0.08
C TYR A 145 -1.96 -2.66 1.29
N ARG A 146 -1.14 -2.57 2.34
CA ARG A 146 -1.62 -2.56 3.72
C ARG A 146 -1.63 -1.15 4.25
N LEU A 147 -2.74 -0.76 4.84
CA LEU A 147 -2.96 0.58 5.34
C LEU A 147 -3.29 0.55 6.83
N LEU A 148 -2.95 1.65 7.49
CA LEU A 148 -3.32 1.95 8.87
C LEU A 148 -4.15 3.23 8.87
N ASN A 149 -5.21 3.25 9.67
CA ASN A 149 -6.04 4.44 9.92
C ASN A 149 -5.42 5.24 11.06
N GLU A 150 -4.98 6.45 10.76
CA GLU A 150 -4.46 7.39 11.74
C GLU A 150 -5.41 8.59 11.85
N GLY A 151 -6.29 8.56 12.85
CA GLY A 151 -7.21 9.67 13.08
C GLY A 151 -8.16 9.98 11.92
N GLY A 152 -8.61 8.97 11.20
CA GLY A 152 -9.50 9.09 10.03
C GLY A 152 -8.76 9.16 8.68
N THR A 153 -7.43 9.17 8.68
CA THR A 153 -6.62 9.20 7.47
C THR A 153 -5.96 7.83 7.25
N TRP A 154 -6.22 7.23 6.10
CA TRP A 154 -5.60 5.95 5.72
C TRP A 154 -4.25 6.19 5.08
N LYS A 155 -3.21 5.49 5.59
CA LYS A 155 -1.84 5.55 5.06
C LYS A 155 -1.27 4.17 4.82
N VAL A 156 -0.56 4.01 3.71
CA VAL A 156 0.10 2.76 3.33
C VAL A 156 1.34 2.55 4.18
N TYR A 157 1.43 1.43 4.89
CA TYR A 157 2.61 1.03 5.65
C TYR A 157 3.31 -0.21 5.09
N ASP A 158 2.74 -0.89 4.10
CA ASP A 158 3.39 -2.02 3.42
C ASP A 158 2.83 -2.20 2.01
N VAL A 159 3.69 -2.64 1.10
CA VAL A 159 3.31 -3.02 -0.26
C VAL A 159 3.70 -4.48 -0.48
N ILE A 160 2.77 -5.28 -1.00
CA ILE A 160 2.96 -6.70 -1.25
C ILE A 160 2.97 -6.90 -2.76
N ILE A 161 4.12 -7.26 -3.30
CA ILE A 161 4.35 -7.48 -4.74
C ILE A 161 4.47 -8.98 -4.96
N GLU A 162 3.57 -9.57 -5.75
CA GLU A 162 3.56 -11.02 -6.02
C GLU A 162 3.60 -11.88 -4.75
N GLY A 163 2.91 -11.44 -3.70
CA GLY A 163 2.87 -12.11 -2.40
C GLY A 163 4.03 -11.79 -1.46
N VAL A 164 5.04 -11.02 -1.89
CA VAL A 164 6.20 -10.65 -1.08
C VAL A 164 6.01 -9.26 -0.47
N SER A 165 5.91 -9.17 0.86
CA SER A 165 5.85 -7.91 1.60
C SER A 165 7.19 -7.19 1.57
N LEU A 166 7.21 -5.92 1.18
CA LEU A 166 8.42 -5.08 1.18
C LEU A 166 8.96 -4.92 2.59
N VAL A 167 8.11 -4.59 3.55
CA VAL A 167 8.52 -4.37 4.94
C VAL A 167 9.09 -5.64 5.54
N SER A 168 8.48 -6.81 5.30
CA SER A 168 8.98 -8.09 5.80
C SER A 168 10.31 -8.48 5.14
N ASN A 169 10.47 -8.21 3.85
CA ASN A 169 11.71 -8.48 3.12
C ASN A 169 12.86 -7.63 3.68
N TYR A 170 12.66 -6.33 3.85
CA TYR A 170 13.65 -5.45 4.47
C TYR A 170 13.93 -5.82 5.93
N ARG A 171 12.89 -6.19 6.70
CA ARG A 171 13.07 -6.64 8.08
C ARG A 171 14.03 -7.82 8.17
N SER A 172 13.89 -8.80 7.30
CA SER A 172 14.79 -9.97 7.27
C SER A 172 16.23 -9.56 6.97
N GLN A 173 16.43 -8.67 5.99
CA GLN A 173 17.76 -8.17 5.63
C GLN A 173 18.38 -7.33 6.76
N PHE A 174 17.63 -6.39 7.32
CA PHE A 174 18.11 -5.50 8.37
C PHE A 174 18.43 -6.27 9.67
N SER A 175 17.56 -7.21 10.06
CA SER A 175 17.80 -8.08 11.22
C SER A 175 19.09 -8.88 11.08
N ARG A 176 19.36 -9.40 9.88
CA ARG A 176 20.61 -10.13 9.60
C ARG A 176 21.82 -9.22 9.78
N ILE A 177 21.82 -8.02 9.15
CA ILE A 177 22.96 -7.08 9.24
C ILE A 177 23.20 -6.67 10.71
N ILE A 178 22.12 -6.37 11.44
CA ILE A 178 22.23 -5.95 12.83
C ILE A 178 22.76 -7.08 13.72
N HIS A 179 22.33 -8.32 13.48
CA HIS A 179 22.78 -9.48 14.24
C HIS A 179 24.25 -9.83 13.95
N GLU A 180 24.66 -9.78 12.69
CA GLU A 180 26.03 -10.11 12.26
C GLU A 180 27.03 -8.98 12.58
N SER A 181 26.55 -7.74 12.69
CA SER A 181 27.40 -6.57 12.89
C SER A 181 26.80 -5.59 13.92
N SER A 182 26.02 -4.59 13.44
CA SER A 182 25.40 -3.59 14.32
C SER A 182 24.36 -2.74 13.55
N TYR A 183 23.57 -1.96 14.33
CA TYR A 183 22.72 -0.91 13.76
C TYR A 183 23.53 0.17 13.02
N ALA A 184 24.69 0.55 13.54
CA ALA A 184 25.56 1.54 12.90
C ALA A 184 26.05 1.06 11.52
N GLU A 185 26.39 -0.23 11.39
CA GLU A 185 26.77 -0.81 10.11
C GLU A 185 25.58 -0.86 9.14
N LEU A 186 24.37 -1.14 9.62
CA LEU A 186 23.16 -1.04 8.79
C LEU A 186 23.00 0.36 8.21
N VAL A 187 23.06 1.41 9.05
CA VAL A 187 22.94 2.81 8.62
C VAL A 187 24.01 3.16 7.59
N LYS A 188 25.27 2.73 7.82
CA LYS A 188 26.36 2.93 6.87
C LYS A 188 26.07 2.30 5.50
N ARG A 189 25.61 1.05 5.49
CA ARG A 189 25.26 0.34 4.23
C ARG A 189 24.08 0.99 3.53
N LEU A 190 23.07 1.48 4.27
CA LEU A 190 21.95 2.21 3.69
C LEU A 190 22.43 3.50 3.01
N LYS A 191 23.28 4.31 3.67
CA LYS A 191 23.87 5.52 3.07
C LYS A 191 24.61 5.23 1.78
N THR A 192 25.44 4.20 1.79
CA THR A 192 26.19 3.76 0.60
C THR A 192 25.21 3.36 -0.51
N LYS A 193 24.22 2.53 -0.18
CA LYS A 193 23.24 2.05 -1.18
C LYS A 193 22.40 3.15 -1.80
N VAL A 194 21.90 4.07 -0.99
CA VAL A 194 21.19 5.27 -1.49
C VAL A 194 22.09 6.07 -2.43
N SER A 195 23.35 6.34 -2.03
CA SER A 195 24.32 7.07 -2.86
C SER A 195 24.60 6.37 -4.20
N GLU A 196 24.69 5.04 -4.21
CA GLU A 196 24.87 4.25 -5.44
C GLU A 196 23.67 4.37 -6.39
N LEU A 197 22.45 4.29 -5.84
CA LEU A 197 21.21 4.29 -6.62
C LEU A 197 20.85 5.71 -7.14
N THR A 198 21.35 6.76 -6.49
CA THR A 198 21.04 8.17 -6.86
C THR A 198 22.13 8.83 -7.70
N ARG A 199 23.23 8.15 -7.98
CA ARG A 199 24.26 8.68 -8.89
C ARG A 199 23.70 8.79 -10.30
N PRO A 200 23.85 9.96 -10.95
CA PRO A 200 23.58 10.06 -12.38
C PRO A 200 24.51 9.10 -13.14
N GLY A 201 23.91 8.29 -14.02
CA GLY A 201 24.66 7.42 -14.93
C GLY A 201 25.30 8.22 -16.06
#